data_64d1f8dc24fd883f350642f2f75c161b
#
_entry.id   64d1f8dc24fd883f350642f2f75c161b
#
_cell.length_a   1.000
_cell.length_b   1.000
_cell.length_c   1.000
_cell.angle_alpha   90.00
_cell.angle_beta   90.00
_cell.angle_gamma   90.00
#
_symmetry.space_group_name_H-M   'P 1'
#
loop_
_entity.id
_entity.type
_entity.pdbx_description
1 polymer ?
#
loop_
_entity_poly.entity_id
_entity_poly.type
_entity_poly.pdbx_seq_one_letter_code
_entity_poly.pdbx_strand_id
1 'polypeptide(L)'
;MKKRLLAATLVTIAALGLFGCGKKEEATTESTTEATTEATTEDTAHEGMEYNELTGEWSKDYVPHRPVAVMINNLKEALPSSSTKQADIIYECMVEGGITRIMPIFSNYDGLEAVGSVRSARHYYINIANEYDAIYVHYGQSKPAKEKLEKHAIDNINGLTYDAGFYRDSSRVAPHNAYTSGERIVKGIEDFGYSTEYDDSHEKVFSFNEEDTELADGQDANTVHVNFSSYSKPYFVYNADTKVYDRYEYDAPQVDALADENDNVLTFKNVIIQISQYECINPKNDLQELTQVGEGNGYYCTDGKAIPITWKKDNKKGKTKYYTEDGQELLLNPGKTWISIIGNGDNAGVSFE
;
A
#
# COMPACT_ATOMS: atom_id res chain seq x y z
N MET A 1 -56.22 22.03 1.20
CA MET A 1 -56.79 23.35 0.76
C MET A 1 -55.63 24.28 0.43
N LYS A 2 -55.79 24.93 -0.74
CA LYS A 2 -55.03 26.07 -1.28
C LYS A 2 -53.57 25.84 -1.75
N LYS A 3 -53.48 25.59 -3.02
CA LYS A 3 -52.73 26.05 -4.19
C LYS A 3 -52.43 27.57 -4.19
N ARG A 4 -51.25 27.93 -4.73
CA ARG A 4 -50.90 29.05 -5.62
C ARG A 4 -49.44 28.88 -6.03
N LEU A 5 -49.11 28.64 -7.17
CA LEU A 5 -48.94 29.10 -8.59
C LEU A 5 -48.70 30.63 -8.72
N LEU A 6 -47.65 30.95 -9.48
CA LEU A 6 -47.38 32.04 -10.44
C LEU A 6 -45.90 32.44 -10.35
N ALA A 7 -45.17 32.83 -11.40
CA ALA A 7 -45.26 32.81 -12.87
C ALA A 7 -43.93 33.36 -13.38
N ALA A 8 -43.59 33.02 -14.57
CA ALA A 8 -42.39 33.40 -15.36
C ALA A 8 -42.41 34.90 -15.74
N THR A 9 -41.22 35.45 -15.96
CA THR A 9 -41.09 36.60 -16.87
C THR A 9 -39.77 36.52 -17.64
N LEU A 10 -39.93 36.35 -18.95
CA LEU A 10 -38.94 36.46 -20.02
C LEU A 10 -38.80 37.93 -20.38
N VAL A 11 -37.59 38.45 -20.55
CA VAL A 11 -37.38 39.74 -21.24
C VAL A 11 -36.24 39.55 -22.25
N THR A 12 -36.64 39.55 -23.51
CA THR A 12 -35.85 39.68 -24.72
C THR A 12 -35.70 41.15 -25.07
N ILE A 13 -34.50 41.64 -25.34
CA ILE A 13 -34.33 42.92 -26.08
C ILE A 13 -33.30 42.68 -27.19
N ALA A 14 -33.80 42.81 -28.42
CA ALA A 14 -33.02 42.96 -29.64
C ALA A 14 -32.91 44.45 -29.94
N ALA A 15 -31.74 44.88 -30.38
CA ALA A 15 -31.60 46.18 -31.09
C ALA A 15 -30.60 46.03 -32.24
N LEU A 16 -31.13 46.21 -33.43
CA LEU A 16 -30.39 46.39 -34.70
C LEU A 16 -29.84 47.83 -34.78
N GLY A 17 -28.71 47.99 -35.40
CA GLY A 17 -28.22 49.29 -35.85
C GLY A 17 -27.24 49.10 -37.03
N LEU A 18 -27.66 49.64 -38.18
CA LEU A 18 -27.06 49.48 -39.51
C LEU A 18 -26.10 50.67 -39.88
N PHE A 19 -25.19 50.39 -40.80
CA PHE A 19 -24.56 51.23 -41.81
C PHE A 19 -23.33 52.09 -41.49
N GLY A 20 -22.31 51.87 -42.38
CA GLY A 20 -21.22 52.79 -42.66
C GLY A 20 -20.17 52.18 -43.59
N CYS A 21 -20.36 52.40 -44.87
CA CYS A 21 -19.47 52.00 -45.98
C CYS A 21 -18.26 52.95 -46.07
N GLY A 22 -17.03 52.44 -46.31
CA GLY A 22 -15.85 53.24 -46.65
C GLY A 22 -14.71 52.37 -47.13
N LYS A 23 -14.54 52.29 -48.46
CA LYS A 23 -13.39 51.65 -49.14
C LYS A 23 -12.09 52.43 -48.92
N LYS A 24 -11.00 51.73 -48.66
CA LYS A 24 -9.66 52.01 -49.23
C LYS A 24 -8.83 50.76 -49.23
N GLU A 25 -8.29 50.47 -50.42
CA GLU A 25 -7.31 49.45 -50.70
C GLU A 25 -5.93 49.78 -50.09
N GLU A 26 -5.19 48.81 -49.61
CA GLU A 26 -3.87 48.35 -50.09
C GLU A 26 -3.09 47.60 -48.98
N ALA A 27 -2.41 46.61 -49.48
CA ALA A 27 -1.23 45.93 -48.99
C ALA A 27 -1.43 44.59 -48.27
N THR A 28 -1.38 43.58 -49.11
CA THR A 28 -1.05 42.19 -48.80
C THR A 28 0.28 42.09 -48.05
N THR A 29 0.22 41.56 -46.85
CA THR A 29 1.41 40.91 -46.23
C THR A 29 0.91 39.58 -45.67
N GLU A 30 1.23 38.52 -46.41
CA GLU A 30 1.08 37.14 -45.96
C GLU A 30 2.04 36.95 -44.79
N SER A 31 1.48 36.87 -43.57
CA SER A 31 2.17 36.33 -42.40
C SER A 31 1.90 34.84 -42.41
N THR A 32 2.83 34.09 -42.91
CA THR A 32 2.90 32.64 -42.73
C THR A 32 3.14 32.37 -41.23
N THR A 33 2.10 32.04 -40.52
CA THR A 33 2.23 31.45 -39.18
C THR A 33 2.69 30.02 -39.39
N GLU A 34 3.99 29.81 -39.30
CA GLU A 34 4.53 28.47 -39.08
C GLU A 34 3.92 27.94 -37.76
N ALA A 35 3.02 26.98 -37.89
CA ALA A 35 2.64 26.13 -36.77
C ALA A 35 3.90 25.34 -36.37
N THR A 36 4.58 25.80 -35.34
CA THR A 36 5.58 25.00 -34.63
C THR A 36 4.83 23.81 -34.04
N THR A 37 4.88 22.69 -34.75
CA THR A 37 4.55 21.39 -34.16
C THR A 37 5.63 21.14 -33.15
N GLU A 38 5.33 21.39 -31.87
CA GLU A 38 6.14 20.82 -30.77
C GLU A 38 6.10 19.32 -30.98
N ALA A 39 7.20 18.78 -31.46
CA ALA A 39 7.46 17.36 -31.41
C ALA A 39 7.46 16.99 -29.95
N THR A 40 6.43 16.30 -29.47
CA THR A 40 6.49 15.50 -28.26
C THR A 40 7.67 14.56 -28.47
N THR A 41 8.77 14.83 -27.78
CA THR A 41 9.81 13.85 -27.56
C THR A 41 9.12 12.71 -26.80
N GLU A 42 8.82 11.61 -27.50
CA GLU A 42 8.44 10.37 -26.85
C GLU A 42 9.54 10.06 -25.83
N ASP A 43 9.13 9.95 -24.59
CA ASP A 43 10.04 9.58 -23.48
C ASP A 43 10.49 8.13 -23.71
N THR A 44 11.65 7.96 -24.33
CA THR A 44 12.22 6.64 -24.65
C THR A 44 12.90 6.00 -23.44
N ALA A 45 12.91 6.66 -22.26
CA ALA A 45 13.59 6.18 -21.07
C ALA A 45 13.03 4.83 -20.57
N HIS A 46 11.72 4.59 -20.77
CA HIS A 46 11.03 3.39 -20.30
C HIS A 46 10.49 2.49 -21.43
N GLU A 47 11.04 2.59 -22.63
CA GLU A 47 10.59 1.79 -23.78
C GLU A 47 10.71 0.29 -23.48
N GLY A 48 9.57 -0.42 -23.59
CA GLY A 48 9.46 -1.86 -23.33
C GLY A 48 9.56 -2.25 -21.84
N MET A 49 9.32 -1.29 -20.92
CA MET A 49 9.17 -1.55 -19.49
C MET A 49 7.72 -1.35 -19.07
N GLU A 50 7.31 -2.09 -18.04
CA GLU A 50 6.03 -1.91 -17.37
C GLU A 50 6.23 -1.25 -15.99
N TYR A 51 5.27 -0.41 -15.61
CA TYR A 51 5.31 0.34 -14.36
C TYR A 51 4.67 -0.46 -13.23
N ASN A 52 5.44 -0.74 -12.17
CA ASN A 52 4.92 -1.36 -10.95
C ASN A 52 4.31 -0.28 -10.03
N GLU A 53 2.99 -0.25 -9.92
CA GLU A 53 2.27 0.72 -9.09
C GLU A 53 2.49 0.55 -7.57
N LEU A 54 3.06 -0.57 -7.12
CA LEU A 54 3.36 -0.83 -5.71
C LEU A 54 4.72 -0.27 -5.27
N THR A 55 5.65 -0.13 -6.22
CA THR A 55 7.01 0.35 -5.95
C THR A 55 7.39 1.63 -6.68
N GLY A 56 6.60 2.05 -7.68
CA GLY A 56 6.96 3.18 -8.55
C GLY A 56 8.10 2.89 -9.52
N GLU A 57 8.53 1.64 -9.64
CA GLU A 57 9.66 1.24 -10.48
C GLU A 57 9.20 0.76 -11.86
N TRP A 58 10.05 1.00 -12.88
CA TRP A 58 9.88 0.48 -14.22
C TRP A 58 10.74 -0.78 -14.42
N SER A 59 10.16 -1.84 -14.96
CA SER A 59 10.87 -3.10 -15.21
C SER A 59 10.41 -3.79 -16.48
N LYS A 60 11.33 -4.46 -17.18
CA LYS A 60 11.02 -5.33 -18.34
C LYS A 60 10.48 -6.70 -17.92
N ASP A 61 10.76 -7.09 -16.68
CA ASP A 61 10.38 -8.39 -16.14
C ASP A 61 9.07 -8.33 -15.34
N TYR A 62 8.50 -7.14 -15.16
CA TYR A 62 7.22 -6.95 -14.49
C TYR A 62 6.05 -7.13 -15.46
N VAL A 63 5.04 -7.83 -15.02
CA VAL A 63 3.76 -8.00 -15.73
C VAL A 63 2.64 -7.45 -14.83
N PRO A 64 1.92 -6.41 -15.26
CA PRO A 64 0.84 -5.85 -14.45
C PRO A 64 -0.28 -6.87 -14.22
N HIS A 65 -0.59 -7.13 -12.97
CA HIS A 65 -1.75 -7.93 -12.55
C HIS A 65 -2.08 -7.65 -11.09
N ARG A 66 -3.26 -8.10 -10.65
CA ARG A 66 -3.70 -8.00 -9.25
C ARG A 66 -2.66 -8.64 -8.32
N PRO A 67 -2.22 -7.93 -7.27
CA PRO A 67 -1.26 -8.46 -6.32
C PRO A 67 -1.89 -9.51 -5.41
N VAL A 68 -1.01 -10.22 -4.71
CA VAL A 68 -1.39 -11.15 -3.63
C VAL A 68 -0.95 -10.59 -2.29
N ALA A 69 -1.86 -10.57 -1.32
CA ALA A 69 -1.59 -10.17 0.06
C ALA A 69 -1.63 -11.38 0.98
N VAL A 70 -0.53 -11.70 1.67
CA VAL A 70 -0.41 -12.91 2.47
C VAL A 70 -0.29 -12.58 3.96
N MET A 71 -1.12 -13.20 4.81
CA MET A 71 -1.00 -13.04 6.27
C MET A 71 0.15 -13.85 6.84
N ILE A 72 1.19 -13.19 7.34
CA ILE A 72 2.41 -13.79 7.88
C ILE A 72 2.52 -13.54 9.38
N ASN A 73 3.06 -14.54 10.08
CA ASN A 73 3.40 -14.47 11.50
C ASN A 73 4.65 -13.60 11.72
N ASN A 74 4.64 -12.79 12.79
CA ASN A 74 5.79 -11.97 13.17
C ASN A 74 6.27 -12.24 14.61
N LEU A 75 5.88 -13.39 15.18
CA LEU A 75 6.41 -13.85 16.46
C LEU A 75 7.85 -14.35 16.32
N LYS A 76 8.65 -14.17 17.35
CA LYS A 76 10.05 -14.61 17.40
C LYS A 76 10.22 -16.09 17.03
N GLU A 77 9.32 -16.95 17.50
CA GLU A 77 9.32 -18.39 17.22
C GLU A 77 8.97 -18.75 15.78
N ALA A 78 8.43 -17.78 15.04
CA ALA A 78 8.06 -17.93 13.63
C ALA A 78 9.12 -17.38 12.67
N LEU A 79 10.09 -16.66 13.17
CA LEU A 79 11.18 -16.11 12.37
C LEU A 79 12.29 -17.14 12.12
N PRO A 80 13.07 -17.02 11.05
CA PRO A 80 12.84 -16.11 9.91
C PRO A 80 11.62 -16.52 9.07
N SER A 81 10.99 -15.52 8.45
CA SER A 81 9.93 -15.73 7.46
C SER A 81 10.52 -16.12 6.11
N SER A 82 9.69 -16.60 5.19
CA SER A 82 10.12 -16.98 3.84
C SER A 82 9.43 -16.12 2.79
N SER A 83 10.18 -15.71 1.77
CA SER A 83 9.79 -14.85 0.65
C SER A 83 9.34 -13.43 1.01
N THR A 84 9.50 -13.01 2.25
CA THR A 84 9.11 -11.64 2.67
C THR A 84 10.00 -10.56 2.06
N LYS A 85 11.25 -10.91 1.68
CA LYS A 85 12.15 -9.99 0.99
C LYS A 85 11.67 -9.65 -0.43
N GLN A 86 10.90 -10.52 -1.08
CA GLN A 86 10.37 -10.29 -2.42
C GLN A 86 9.12 -9.39 -2.43
N ALA A 87 8.53 -9.10 -1.27
CA ALA A 87 7.35 -8.23 -1.19
C ALA A 87 7.67 -6.80 -1.61
N ASP A 88 6.73 -6.16 -2.30
CA ASP A 88 6.80 -4.75 -2.70
C ASP A 88 6.41 -3.84 -1.54
N ILE A 89 5.35 -4.23 -0.82
CA ILE A 89 4.82 -3.51 0.33
C ILE A 89 4.62 -4.49 1.48
N ILE A 90 4.94 -4.07 2.71
CA ILE A 90 4.59 -4.82 3.92
C ILE A 90 3.82 -3.93 4.89
N TYR A 91 2.64 -4.37 5.27
CA TYR A 91 1.91 -3.78 6.39
C TYR A 91 2.19 -4.55 7.69
N GLU A 92 2.40 -3.81 8.77
CA GLU A 92 2.49 -4.35 10.11
C GLU A 92 1.45 -3.71 11.02
N CYS A 93 0.62 -4.53 11.67
CA CYS A 93 -0.38 -4.09 12.64
C CYS A 93 -0.38 -4.98 13.86
N MET A 94 -0.72 -4.39 15.00
CA MET A 94 -0.95 -5.14 16.22
C MET A 94 -2.15 -6.09 16.10
N VAL A 95 -2.01 -7.27 16.69
CA VAL A 95 -3.08 -8.24 16.87
C VAL A 95 -3.23 -8.57 18.35
N GLU A 96 -3.86 -9.69 18.71
CA GLU A 96 -4.07 -10.08 20.10
C GLU A 96 -2.76 -10.24 20.88
N GLY A 97 -2.76 -9.95 22.17
CA GLY A 97 -1.62 -10.15 23.07
C GLY A 97 -0.48 -9.17 22.88
N GLY A 98 -0.71 -8.04 22.23
CA GLY A 98 0.32 -7.03 21.96
C GLY A 98 1.38 -7.45 20.95
N ILE A 99 1.20 -8.60 20.26
CA ILE A 99 2.07 -9.05 19.18
C ILE A 99 1.64 -8.42 17.86
N THR A 100 2.51 -8.46 16.86
CA THR A 100 2.17 -8.02 15.50
C THR A 100 2.02 -9.19 14.52
N ARG A 101 1.38 -8.91 13.41
CA ARG A 101 1.50 -9.68 12.17
C ARG A 101 1.94 -8.77 11.06
N ILE A 102 2.50 -9.37 10.04
CA ILE A 102 2.80 -8.67 8.80
C ILE A 102 1.92 -9.20 7.66
N MET A 103 1.67 -8.31 6.70
CA MET A 103 0.98 -8.65 5.47
C MET A 103 1.82 -8.14 4.30
N PRO A 104 2.76 -8.96 3.81
CA PRO A 104 3.44 -8.68 2.55
C PRO A 104 2.45 -8.71 1.39
N ILE A 105 2.63 -7.76 0.46
CA ILE A 105 1.91 -7.63 -0.80
C ILE A 105 2.92 -7.82 -1.91
N PHE A 106 2.62 -8.74 -2.81
CA PHE A 106 3.49 -9.15 -3.91
C PHE A 106 2.83 -8.82 -5.25
N SER A 107 3.46 -8.01 -6.05
CA SER A 107 3.09 -7.83 -7.45
C SER A 107 3.59 -8.99 -8.31
N ASN A 108 4.70 -9.64 -7.93
CA ASN A 108 5.23 -10.82 -8.60
C ASN A 108 5.24 -11.98 -7.60
N TYR A 109 4.33 -12.94 -7.75
CA TYR A 109 4.13 -14.02 -6.76
C TYR A 109 4.23 -15.44 -7.32
N ASP A 110 4.19 -15.64 -8.62
CA ASP A 110 4.16 -16.97 -9.25
C ASP A 110 5.45 -17.77 -9.02
N GLY A 111 6.60 -17.10 -8.98
CA GLY A 111 7.92 -17.67 -8.72
C GLY A 111 8.30 -17.85 -7.26
N LEU A 112 7.43 -17.52 -6.28
CA LEU A 112 7.75 -17.63 -4.86
C LEU A 112 7.84 -19.11 -4.43
N GLU A 113 9.03 -19.55 -3.99
CA GLU A 113 9.29 -20.94 -3.63
C GLU A 113 8.51 -21.39 -2.39
N ALA A 114 8.53 -20.57 -1.32
CA ALA A 114 7.78 -20.81 -0.10
C ALA A 114 7.41 -19.49 0.56
N VAL A 115 6.16 -19.29 0.95
CA VAL A 115 5.67 -18.11 1.65
C VAL A 115 5.11 -18.49 3.01
N GLY A 116 5.65 -17.92 4.08
CA GLY A 116 5.16 -18.27 5.41
C GLY A 116 6.06 -17.78 6.58
N SER A 117 5.64 -18.14 7.78
CA SER A 117 4.48 -18.99 8.14
C SER A 117 3.16 -18.22 8.05
N VAL A 118 2.22 -18.79 7.31
CA VAL A 118 0.90 -18.17 7.06
C VAL A 118 0.00 -18.24 8.30
N ARG A 119 -0.74 -17.16 8.57
CA ARG A 119 -1.56 -17.01 9.78
C ARG A 119 -2.99 -16.55 9.48
N SER A 120 -3.75 -16.47 10.57
CA SER A 120 -5.17 -16.16 10.50
C SER A 120 -5.42 -14.69 10.13
N ALA A 121 -6.40 -14.47 9.27
CA ALA A 121 -6.90 -13.18 8.89
C ALA A 121 -7.42 -12.35 10.08
N ARG A 122 -7.24 -11.04 10.00
CA ARG A 122 -7.93 -10.04 10.82
C ARG A 122 -8.72 -9.11 9.91
N HIS A 123 -9.85 -8.67 10.37
CA HIS A 123 -10.81 -7.94 9.54
C HIS A 123 -10.30 -6.58 9.03
N TYR A 124 -9.38 -5.95 9.74
CA TYR A 124 -8.73 -4.72 9.29
C TYR A 124 -7.68 -4.98 8.20
N TYR A 125 -6.98 -6.12 8.21
CA TYR A 125 -6.11 -6.51 7.11
C TYR A 125 -6.87 -6.80 5.81
N ILE A 126 -8.10 -7.32 5.91
CA ILE A 126 -8.98 -7.47 4.74
C ILE A 126 -9.29 -6.11 4.11
N ASN A 127 -9.52 -5.06 4.93
CA ASN A 127 -9.75 -3.71 4.41
C ASN A 127 -8.51 -3.17 3.69
N ILE A 128 -7.31 -3.39 4.26
CA ILE A 128 -6.04 -2.97 3.66
C ILE A 128 -5.81 -3.70 2.34
N ALA A 129 -5.96 -5.03 2.31
CA ALA A 129 -5.79 -5.82 1.09
C ALA A 129 -6.75 -5.37 -0.03
N ASN A 130 -7.98 -4.98 0.31
CA ASN A 130 -8.95 -4.41 -0.64
C ASN A 130 -8.52 -3.06 -1.24
N GLU A 131 -7.66 -2.30 -0.56
CA GLU A 131 -7.13 -1.05 -1.12
C GLU A 131 -6.27 -1.29 -2.37
N TYR A 132 -5.69 -2.47 -2.48
CA TYR A 132 -4.85 -2.91 -3.59
C TYR A 132 -5.57 -3.84 -4.58
N ASP A 133 -6.87 -4.05 -4.42
CA ASP A 133 -7.61 -5.11 -5.15
C ASP A 133 -6.90 -6.47 -5.06
N ALA A 134 -6.20 -6.74 -3.96
CA ALA A 134 -5.36 -7.91 -3.79
C ALA A 134 -6.16 -9.19 -3.58
N ILE A 135 -5.64 -10.33 -4.04
CA ILE A 135 -6.13 -11.66 -3.66
C ILE A 135 -5.53 -12.01 -2.30
N TYR A 136 -6.39 -12.29 -1.31
CA TYR A 136 -5.97 -12.40 0.08
C TYR A 136 -5.71 -13.85 0.50
N VAL A 137 -4.50 -14.15 0.96
CA VAL A 137 -4.07 -15.50 1.35
C VAL A 137 -3.88 -15.59 2.86
N HIS A 138 -4.56 -16.53 3.50
CA HIS A 138 -4.53 -16.68 4.95
C HIS A 138 -4.82 -18.10 5.42
N TYR A 139 -4.42 -18.44 6.65
CA TYR A 139 -4.73 -19.74 7.26
C TYR A 139 -5.57 -19.55 8.53
N GLY A 140 -6.89 -19.67 8.41
CA GLY A 140 -7.83 -19.36 9.47
C GLY A 140 -8.14 -17.86 9.60
N GLN A 141 -9.00 -17.52 10.54
CA GLN A 141 -9.49 -16.14 10.71
C GLN A 141 -10.05 -15.89 12.10
N SER A 142 -10.08 -14.61 12.54
CA SER A 142 -10.88 -14.16 13.68
C SER A 142 -12.37 -14.16 13.34
N LYS A 143 -13.24 -14.08 14.36
CA LYS A 143 -14.71 -14.04 14.13
C LYS A 143 -15.12 -12.85 13.25
N PRO A 144 -14.69 -11.60 13.49
CA PRO A 144 -15.03 -10.48 12.59
C PRO A 144 -14.47 -10.64 11.18
N ALA A 145 -13.29 -11.24 11.02
CA ALA A 145 -12.75 -11.54 9.70
C ALA A 145 -13.60 -12.57 8.96
N LYS A 146 -14.06 -13.64 9.66
CA LYS A 146 -14.98 -14.64 9.11
C LYS A 146 -16.26 -14.00 8.58
N GLU A 147 -16.88 -13.11 9.38
CA GLU A 147 -18.10 -12.41 9.00
C GLU A 147 -17.96 -11.54 7.74
N LYS A 148 -16.75 -10.99 7.50
CA LYS A 148 -16.42 -10.28 6.27
C LYS A 148 -16.23 -11.21 5.08
N LEU A 149 -15.43 -12.26 5.26
CA LEU A 149 -15.13 -13.23 4.21
C LEU A 149 -16.39 -13.95 3.72
N GLU A 150 -17.32 -14.29 4.63
CA GLU A 150 -18.63 -14.87 4.29
C GLU A 150 -19.54 -13.93 3.47
N LYS A 151 -19.28 -12.62 3.50
CA LYS A 151 -19.95 -11.61 2.67
C LYS A 151 -19.22 -11.36 1.34
N HIS A 152 -18.27 -12.19 0.99
CA HIS A 152 -17.41 -12.02 -0.20
C HIS A 152 -16.81 -10.60 -0.29
N ALA A 153 -16.27 -10.12 0.85
CA ALA A 153 -15.68 -8.80 0.91
C ALA A 153 -14.35 -8.69 0.14
N ILE A 154 -13.74 -9.84 -0.21
CA ILE A 154 -12.49 -9.95 -0.95
C ILE A 154 -12.34 -11.37 -1.51
N ASP A 155 -11.71 -11.52 -2.67
CA ASP A 155 -11.22 -12.80 -3.17
C ASP A 155 -10.16 -13.35 -2.23
N ASN A 156 -10.31 -14.61 -1.78
CA ASN A 156 -9.39 -15.13 -0.79
C ASN A 156 -9.13 -16.63 -0.89
N ILE A 157 -7.92 -17.03 -0.52
CA ILE A 157 -7.46 -18.41 -0.43
C ILE A 157 -7.24 -18.74 1.04
N ASN A 158 -8.11 -19.57 1.61
CA ASN A 158 -8.12 -19.91 3.04
C ASN A 158 -7.67 -21.34 3.30
N GLY A 159 -6.56 -21.54 3.99
CA GLY A 159 -6.01 -22.85 4.31
C GLY A 159 -6.87 -23.73 5.24
N LEU A 160 -7.99 -23.22 5.79
CA LEU A 160 -8.97 -24.08 6.49
C LEU A 160 -9.96 -24.74 5.54
N THR A 161 -10.12 -24.23 4.33
CA THR A 161 -11.13 -24.70 3.36
C THR A 161 -10.55 -25.13 2.03
N TYR A 162 -9.29 -24.81 1.76
CA TYR A 162 -8.57 -25.15 0.54
C TYR A 162 -7.18 -25.70 0.86
N ASP A 163 -7.09 -26.99 1.13
CA ASP A 163 -5.88 -27.68 1.56
C ASP A 163 -4.79 -27.72 0.47
N ALA A 164 -5.18 -27.77 -0.81
CA ALA A 164 -4.24 -27.77 -1.94
C ALA A 164 -3.37 -26.50 -2.02
N GLY A 165 -3.85 -25.37 -1.52
CA GLY A 165 -3.12 -24.11 -1.47
C GLY A 165 -2.03 -24.03 -0.41
N PHE A 166 -1.89 -25.03 0.46
CA PHE A 166 -0.99 -24.95 1.62
C PHE A 166 -0.27 -26.29 1.88
N TYR A 167 0.77 -26.21 2.68
CA TYR A 167 1.46 -27.37 3.24
C TYR A 167 1.96 -27.08 4.66
N ARG A 168 2.35 -28.14 5.37
CA ARG A 168 2.98 -28.02 6.68
C ARG A 168 4.47 -28.31 6.54
N ASP A 169 5.28 -27.31 6.91
CA ASP A 169 6.73 -27.49 7.02
C ASP A 169 7.05 -28.33 8.28
N SER A 170 7.56 -29.53 8.08
CA SER A 170 7.89 -30.46 9.16
C SER A 170 9.12 -30.06 9.96
N SER A 171 9.94 -29.13 9.47
CA SER A 171 11.09 -28.59 10.20
C SER A 171 10.68 -27.59 11.27
N ARG A 172 9.43 -27.12 11.23
CA ARG A 172 8.87 -26.12 12.13
C ARG A 172 7.77 -26.66 13.03
N VAL A 173 7.66 -26.09 14.21
CA VAL A 173 6.65 -26.50 15.21
C VAL A 173 5.32 -25.78 14.96
N ALA A 174 4.21 -26.54 15.03
CA ALA A 174 2.89 -25.93 15.00
C ALA A 174 2.68 -24.94 16.18
N PRO A 175 2.01 -23.81 15.98
CA PRO A 175 1.24 -23.40 14.82
C PRO A 175 2.06 -22.59 13.76
N HIS A 176 3.38 -22.52 13.87
CA HIS A 176 4.27 -21.69 13.05
C HIS A 176 4.79 -22.42 11.79
N ASN A 177 4.04 -23.40 11.27
CA ASN A 177 4.47 -24.32 10.22
C ASN A 177 3.51 -24.40 9.01
N ALA A 178 2.58 -23.49 8.86
CA ALA A 178 1.71 -23.42 7.68
C ALA A 178 2.37 -22.54 6.61
N TYR A 179 2.55 -23.09 5.42
CA TYR A 179 3.20 -22.41 4.29
C TYR A 179 2.36 -22.56 3.01
N THR A 180 2.58 -21.64 2.09
CA THR A 180 2.13 -21.72 0.69
C THR A 180 3.32 -21.49 -0.24
N SER A 181 3.10 -21.44 -1.55
CA SER A 181 4.08 -21.04 -2.57
C SER A 181 3.39 -20.33 -3.71
N GLY A 182 4.13 -19.68 -4.60
CA GLY A 182 3.60 -19.06 -5.80
C GLY A 182 2.77 -20.02 -6.64
N GLU A 183 3.28 -21.22 -6.92
CA GLU A 183 2.56 -22.29 -7.64
C GLU A 183 1.21 -22.61 -6.98
N ARG A 184 1.16 -22.71 -5.65
CA ARG A 184 -0.07 -23.03 -4.90
C ARG A 184 -1.06 -21.88 -4.87
N ILE A 185 -0.54 -20.65 -4.86
CA ILE A 185 -1.37 -19.43 -4.96
C ILE A 185 -2.00 -19.36 -6.35
N VAL A 186 -1.21 -19.50 -7.42
CA VAL A 186 -1.70 -19.51 -8.81
C VAL A 186 -2.74 -20.60 -8.99
N LYS A 187 -2.47 -21.81 -8.51
CA LYS A 187 -3.46 -22.89 -8.56
C LYS A 187 -4.76 -22.53 -7.80
N GLY A 188 -4.67 -21.88 -6.66
CA GLY A 188 -5.85 -21.42 -5.91
C GLY A 188 -6.66 -20.38 -6.68
N ILE A 189 -5.98 -19.43 -7.33
CA ILE A 189 -6.61 -18.43 -8.20
C ILE A 189 -7.39 -19.11 -9.33
N GLU A 190 -6.76 -20.05 -10.01
CA GLU A 190 -7.40 -20.85 -11.09
C GLU A 190 -8.58 -21.68 -10.59
N ASP A 191 -8.40 -22.43 -9.50
CA ASP A 191 -9.44 -23.33 -8.96
C ASP A 191 -10.69 -22.57 -8.48
N PHE A 192 -10.52 -21.33 -7.98
CA PHE A 192 -11.63 -20.46 -7.58
C PHE A 192 -12.15 -19.57 -8.73
N GLY A 193 -11.44 -19.49 -9.84
CA GLY A 193 -11.80 -18.66 -11.01
C GLY A 193 -11.70 -17.16 -10.71
N TYR A 194 -10.73 -16.75 -9.88
CA TYR A 194 -10.48 -15.33 -9.61
C TYR A 194 -9.81 -14.67 -10.81
N SER A 195 -10.22 -13.41 -11.10
CA SER A 195 -9.51 -12.60 -12.10
C SER A 195 -8.11 -12.24 -11.62
N THR A 196 -7.15 -12.28 -12.53
CA THR A 196 -5.81 -11.72 -12.33
C THR A 196 -5.71 -10.27 -12.80
N GLU A 197 -6.70 -9.78 -13.54
CA GLU A 197 -6.80 -8.38 -13.94
C GLU A 197 -7.43 -7.56 -12.82
N TYR A 198 -6.96 -6.33 -12.65
CA TYR A 198 -7.57 -5.37 -11.73
C TYR A 198 -9.03 -5.09 -12.10
N ASP A 199 -9.85 -4.76 -11.09
CA ASP A 199 -11.20 -4.25 -11.30
C ASP A 199 -11.16 -2.91 -12.07
N ASP A 200 -12.13 -2.66 -12.94
CA ASP A 200 -12.22 -1.42 -13.73
C ASP A 200 -12.25 -0.14 -12.87
N SER A 201 -12.64 -0.27 -11.61
CA SER A 201 -12.66 0.83 -10.63
C SER A 201 -11.38 0.94 -9.78
N HIS A 202 -10.36 0.11 -10.08
CA HIS A 202 -9.12 0.16 -9.34
C HIS A 202 -8.42 1.52 -9.49
N GLU A 203 -7.96 2.04 -8.35
CA GLU A 203 -7.15 3.26 -8.26
C GLU A 203 -5.85 2.91 -7.54
N LYS A 204 -4.75 3.51 -7.93
CA LYS A 204 -3.45 3.35 -7.24
C LYS A 204 -3.54 3.89 -5.80
N VAL A 205 -2.90 3.19 -4.88
CA VAL A 205 -2.84 3.61 -3.47
C VAL A 205 -1.83 4.73 -3.28
N PHE A 206 -0.65 4.60 -3.92
CA PHE A 206 0.46 5.54 -3.83
C PHE A 206 0.75 6.23 -5.15
N SER A 207 1.30 7.42 -5.02
CA SER A 207 1.99 8.16 -6.10
C SER A 207 3.48 8.21 -5.77
N PHE A 208 4.34 8.19 -6.78
CA PHE A 208 5.78 8.15 -6.62
C PHE A 208 6.45 9.34 -7.31
N ASN A 209 7.60 9.74 -6.78
CA ASN A 209 8.54 10.61 -7.48
C ASN A 209 9.06 9.90 -8.74
N GLU A 210 9.44 10.65 -9.76
CA GLU A 210 10.09 10.07 -10.96
C GLU A 210 11.48 9.52 -10.64
N GLU A 211 12.19 10.19 -9.71
CA GLU A 211 13.52 9.82 -9.24
C GLU A 211 13.59 9.90 -7.72
N ASP A 212 14.65 9.33 -7.16
CA ASP A 212 14.96 9.39 -5.74
C ASP A 212 15.11 10.84 -5.25
N THR A 213 14.25 11.26 -4.34
CA THR A 213 14.13 12.65 -3.87
C THR A 213 14.38 12.74 -2.37
N GLU A 214 15.38 13.53 -1.98
CA GLU A 214 15.72 13.76 -0.58
C GLU A 214 14.64 14.62 0.14
N LEU A 215 14.38 14.30 1.41
CA LEU A 215 13.55 15.10 2.30
C LEU A 215 14.37 16.24 2.90
N ALA A 216 14.59 17.35 2.15
CA ALA A 216 15.51 18.42 2.50
C ALA A 216 15.27 19.02 3.90
N ASP A 217 14.00 19.18 4.30
CA ASP A 217 13.60 19.75 5.61
C ASP A 217 13.30 18.66 6.65
N GLY A 218 13.56 17.39 6.34
CA GLY A 218 13.34 16.24 7.25
C GLY A 218 14.32 16.26 8.43
N GLN A 219 13.82 15.86 9.61
CA GLN A 219 14.71 15.57 10.74
C GLN A 219 15.52 14.31 10.48
N ASP A 220 16.69 14.19 11.13
CA ASP A 220 17.51 12.98 11.04
C ASP A 220 16.71 11.75 11.54
N ALA A 221 16.80 10.66 10.79
CA ALA A 221 16.12 9.41 11.05
C ALA A 221 17.00 8.22 10.61
N ASN A 222 18.28 8.24 11.03
CA ASN A 222 19.18 7.12 10.76
C ASN A 222 18.74 5.84 11.48
N THR A 223 18.07 5.99 12.64
CA THR A 223 17.33 4.90 13.28
C THR A 223 15.91 5.34 13.54
N VAL A 224 14.94 4.52 13.11
CA VAL A 224 13.51 4.72 13.33
C VAL A 224 12.98 3.64 14.25
N HIS A 225 12.74 3.99 15.51
CA HIS A 225 12.15 3.07 16.49
C HIS A 225 10.63 3.13 16.42
N VAL A 226 9.98 1.96 16.32
CA VAL A 226 8.53 1.82 16.22
C VAL A 226 8.02 0.92 17.35
N ASN A 227 7.31 1.49 18.32
CA ASN A 227 6.73 0.74 19.41
C ASN A 227 5.25 0.45 19.14
N PHE A 228 4.88 -0.81 18.96
CA PHE A 228 3.48 -1.24 18.87
C PHE A 228 2.88 -1.50 20.25
N SER A 229 3.69 -2.06 21.15
CA SER A 229 3.29 -2.47 22.49
C SER A 229 4.53 -2.58 23.41
N SER A 230 4.34 -3.04 24.63
CA SER A 230 5.46 -3.41 25.50
C SER A 230 6.27 -4.61 24.98
N TYR A 231 5.67 -5.44 24.10
CA TYR A 231 6.26 -6.66 23.56
C TYR A 231 6.92 -6.46 22.19
N SER A 232 6.25 -5.79 21.23
CA SER A 232 6.76 -5.59 19.87
C SER A 232 7.30 -4.18 19.73
N LYS A 233 8.62 -4.07 19.49
CA LYS A 233 9.38 -2.82 19.39
C LYS A 233 10.42 -2.90 18.28
N PRO A 234 9.98 -3.08 17.04
CA PRO A 234 10.90 -3.10 15.91
C PRO A 234 11.58 -1.73 15.68
N TYR A 235 12.66 -1.78 14.90
CA TYR A 235 13.31 -0.57 14.44
C TYR A 235 13.91 -0.76 13.03
N PHE A 236 14.21 0.36 12.39
CA PHE A 236 14.82 0.42 11.08
C PHE A 236 16.11 1.21 11.18
N VAL A 237 17.18 0.74 10.53
CA VAL A 237 18.46 1.43 10.48
C VAL A 237 18.78 1.79 9.03
N TYR A 238 18.98 3.06 8.77
CA TYR A 238 19.33 3.54 7.44
C TYR A 238 20.75 3.15 7.06
N ASN A 239 20.88 2.55 5.90
CA ASN A 239 22.16 2.23 5.29
C ASN A 239 22.46 3.22 4.17
N ALA A 240 23.40 4.12 4.41
CA ALA A 240 23.75 5.20 3.47
C ALA A 240 24.40 4.69 2.18
N ASP A 241 25.02 3.49 2.19
CA ASP A 241 25.66 2.92 1.00
C ASP A 241 24.61 2.38 0.00
N THR A 242 23.52 1.79 0.52
CA THR A 242 22.44 1.21 -0.28
C THR A 242 21.21 2.10 -0.36
N LYS A 243 21.16 3.19 0.43
CA LYS A 243 20.04 4.14 0.53
C LYS A 243 18.69 3.52 0.89
N VAL A 244 18.70 2.47 1.72
CA VAL A 244 17.51 1.80 2.23
C VAL A 244 17.60 1.62 3.73
N TYR A 245 16.47 1.30 4.36
CA TYR A 245 16.39 0.95 5.76
C TYR A 245 16.44 -0.56 5.94
N ASP A 246 17.40 -1.04 6.75
CA ASP A 246 17.47 -2.42 7.24
C ASP A 246 16.48 -2.61 8.39
N ARG A 247 15.66 -3.64 8.33
CA ARG A 247 14.65 -3.94 9.35
C ARG A 247 15.19 -4.81 10.47
N TYR A 248 14.90 -4.42 11.70
CA TYR A 248 15.24 -5.16 12.92
C TYR A 248 14.00 -5.52 13.74
N GLU A 249 13.98 -6.71 14.31
CA GLU A 249 12.96 -7.18 15.23
C GLU A 249 13.61 -8.05 16.32
N TYR A 250 13.18 -7.94 17.57
CA TYR A 250 13.76 -8.66 18.71
C TYR A 250 15.28 -8.52 18.85
N ASP A 251 15.78 -7.28 18.65
CA ASP A 251 17.21 -6.90 18.72
C ASP A 251 18.11 -7.66 17.71
N ALA A 252 17.56 -8.12 16.61
CA ALA A 252 18.28 -8.79 15.52
C ALA A 252 17.78 -8.32 14.15
N PRO A 253 18.62 -8.37 13.09
CA PRO A 253 18.16 -8.16 11.74
C PRO A 253 17.01 -9.12 11.40
N GLN A 254 15.93 -8.60 10.85
CA GLN A 254 14.86 -9.44 10.33
C GLN A 254 15.25 -9.91 8.94
N VAL A 255 15.35 -11.22 8.78
CA VAL A 255 15.86 -11.83 7.56
C VAL A 255 14.84 -12.72 6.88
N ASP A 256 15.02 -12.92 5.58
CA ASP A 256 14.28 -13.89 4.78
C ASP A 256 15.05 -15.24 4.78
N ALA A 257 14.33 -16.32 5.08
CA ALA A 257 14.92 -17.65 5.18
C ALA A 257 15.40 -18.25 3.85
N LEU A 258 14.90 -17.71 2.72
CA LEU A 258 15.18 -18.20 1.38
C LEU A 258 16.15 -17.30 0.59
N ALA A 259 16.44 -16.10 1.09
CA ALA A 259 17.39 -15.21 0.45
C ALA A 259 18.85 -15.65 0.73
N ASP A 260 19.78 -15.19 -0.11
CA ASP A 260 21.22 -15.41 0.09
C ASP A 260 21.66 -14.90 1.46
N GLU A 261 22.48 -15.64 2.20
CA GLU A 261 22.90 -15.31 3.55
C GLU A 261 23.59 -13.92 3.65
N ASN A 262 24.24 -13.48 2.58
CA ASN A 262 24.90 -12.17 2.53
C ASN A 262 23.95 -11.03 2.14
N ASP A 263 22.72 -11.36 1.72
CA ASP A 263 21.71 -10.41 1.27
C ASP A 263 20.29 -10.81 1.73
N ASN A 264 20.14 -11.29 2.97
CA ASN A 264 18.87 -11.81 3.48
C ASN A 264 18.11 -10.84 4.37
N VAL A 265 18.69 -9.70 4.76
CA VAL A 265 18.02 -8.70 5.59
C VAL A 265 16.85 -8.07 4.80
N LEU A 266 15.72 -7.86 5.46
CA LEU A 266 14.59 -7.15 4.89
C LEU A 266 14.92 -5.66 4.81
N THR A 267 14.85 -5.10 3.61
CA THR A 267 15.21 -3.71 3.31
C THR A 267 14.08 -2.97 2.63
N PHE A 268 13.91 -1.68 2.97
CA PHE A 268 12.85 -0.83 2.44
C PHE A 268 13.37 0.57 2.13
N LYS A 269 12.99 1.10 0.97
CA LYS A 269 13.27 2.48 0.60
C LYS A 269 12.43 3.45 1.41
N ASN A 270 11.19 3.10 1.63
CA ASN A 270 10.19 3.92 2.29
C ASN A 270 9.70 3.26 3.58
N VAL A 271 9.62 4.02 4.66
CA VAL A 271 9.00 3.60 5.92
C VAL A 271 7.91 4.61 6.28
N ILE A 272 6.68 4.15 6.37
CA ILE A 272 5.52 4.94 6.81
C ILE A 272 5.09 4.46 8.19
N ILE A 273 4.96 5.38 9.13
CA ILE A 273 4.38 5.13 10.44
C ILE A 273 3.03 5.85 10.49
N GLN A 274 1.95 5.08 10.45
CA GLN A 274 0.59 5.60 10.59
C GLN A 274 0.16 5.46 12.06
N ILE A 275 -0.20 6.57 12.70
CA ILE A 275 -0.73 6.56 14.07
C ILE A 275 -2.25 6.51 13.97
N SER A 276 -2.84 5.47 14.58
CA SER A 276 -4.27 5.26 14.57
C SER A 276 -4.75 4.82 15.96
N GLN A 277 -6.00 4.41 16.09
CA GLN A 277 -6.55 3.95 17.35
C GLN A 277 -6.84 2.45 17.31
N TYR A 278 -6.38 1.74 18.34
CA TYR A 278 -6.76 0.38 18.63
C TYR A 278 -7.74 0.33 19.80
N GLU A 279 -8.74 -0.53 19.68
CA GLU A 279 -9.71 -0.83 20.73
C GLU A 279 -9.81 -2.34 20.94
N CYS A 280 -9.71 -2.78 22.18
CA CYS A 280 -9.97 -4.19 22.52
C CYS A 280 -11.47 -4.46 22.53
N ILE A 281 -11.99 -5.03 21.45
CA ILE A 281 -13.43 -5.33 21.28
C ILE A 281 -13.88 -6.65 21.94
N ASN A 282 -12.95 -7.48 22.38
CA ASN A 282 -13.25 -8.69 23.16
C ASN A 282 -12.12 -9.00 24.16
N PRO A 283 -12.24 -8.59 25.44
CA PRO A 283 -11.21 -8.79 26.44
C PRO A 283 -10.87 -10.25 26.78
N LYS A 284 -11.75 -11.21 26.43
CA LYS A 284 -11.50 -12.64 26.74
C LYS A 284 -10.35 -13.23 25.92
N ASN A 285 -10.13 -12.71 24.74
CA ASN A 285 -9.10 -13.14 23.80
C ASN A 285 -8.30 -11.98 23.23
N ASP A 286 -8.41 -10.80 23.85
CA ASP A 286 -7.73 -9.56 23.45
C ASP A 286 -7.91 -9.20 21.97
N LEU A 287 -9.11 -9.44 21.43
CA LEU A 287 -9.40 -9.17 20.03
C LEU A 287 -9.42 -7.66 19.76
N GLN A 288 -8.59 -7.22 18.85
CA GLN A 288 -8.42 -5.81 18.50
C GLN A 288 -9.31 -5.37 17.34
N GLU A 289 -9.81 -4.15 17.42
CA GLU A 289 -10.32 -3.34 16.30
C GLU A 289 -9.31 -2.24 16.01
N LEU A 290 -9.01 -2.02 14.73
CA LEU A 290 -8.18 -0.92 14.26
C LEU A 290 -9.05 0.11 13.55
N THR A 291 -9.02 1.36 14.02
CA THR A 291 -9.68 2.47 13.34
C THR A 291 -8.95 2.77 12.03
N GLN A 292 -9.65 2.59 10.91
CA GLN A 292 -9.09 2.78 9.57
C GLN A 292 -9.81 3.88 8.77
N VAL A 293 -10.95 4.36 9.23
CA VAL A 293 -11.74 5.43 8.59
C VAL A 293 -11.63 6.68 9.44
N GLY A 294 -11.36 7.81 8.79
CA GLY A 294 -11.10 9.07 9.44
C GLY A 294 -9.76 9.66 9.00
N GLU A 295 -9.13 10.35 9.90
CA GLU A 295 -7.84 11.02 9.69
C GLU A 295 -6.95 10.89 10.92
N GLY A 296 -5.65 11.08 10.74
CA GLY A 296 -4.67 11.04 11.84
C GLY A 296 -3.30 11.47 11.38
N ASN A 297 -2.34 11.41 12.30
CA ASN A 297 -0.96 11.80 12.06
C ASN A 297 -0.10 10.57 11.75
N GLY A 298 1.09 10.82 11.27
CA GLY A 298 2.10 9.80 11.01
C GLY A 298 3.45 10.41 10.67
N TYR A 299 4.34 9.56 10.22
CA TYR A 299 5.65 9.96 9.72
C TYR A 299 5.98 9.20 8.44
N TYR A 300 6.67 9.88 7.54
CA TYR A 300 7.28 9.27 6.36
C TYR A 300 8.79 9.38 6.46
N CYS A 301 9.49 8.27 6.27
CA CYS A 301 10.94 8.19 6.33
C CYS A 301 11.49 7.63 5.02
N THR A 302 12.49 8.30 4.47
CA THR A 302 13.29 7.86 3.33
C THR A 302 14.66 8.55 3.41
N ASP A 303 15.69 7.96 2.85
CA ASP A 303 17.04 8.51 2.77
C ASP A 303 17.63 9.04 4.10
N GLY A 304 17.36 8.36 5.21
CA GLY A 304 17.85 8.73 6.54
C GLY A 304 17.18 9.96 7.14
N LYS A 305 16.05 10.41 6.56
CA LYS A 305 15.27 11.56 7.00
C LYS A 305 13.82 11.18 7.28
N ALA A 306 13.16 11.94 8.14
CA ALA A 306 11.73 11.79 8.44
C ALA A 306 11.00 13.14 8.40
N ILE A 307 9.80 13.14 7.86
CA ILE A 307 8.86 14.26 7.92
C ILE A 307 7.56 13.83 8.59
N PRO A 308 6.87 14.72 9.32
CA PRO A 308 5.51 14.48 9.76
C PRO A 308 4.56 14.47 8.55
N ILE A 309 3.56 13.58 8.61
CA ILE A 309 2.51 13.44 7.61
C ILE A 309 1.15 13.32 8.28
N THR A 310 0.09 13.50 7.51
CA THR A 310 -1.26 13.12 7.91
C THR A 310 -1.80 12.04 6.99
N TRP A 311 -2.69 11.19 7.52
CA TRP A 311 -3.40 10.22 6.71
C TRP A 311 -4.90 10.49 6.76
N LYS A 312 -5.59 10.14 5.68
CA LYS A 312 -7.03 10.24 5.57
C LYS A 312 -7.61 9.07 4.79
N LYS A 313 -8.76 8.56 5.29
CA LYS A 313 -9.57 7.56 4.61
C LYS A 313 -11.05 7.87 4.81
N ASP A 314 -11.76 8.17 3.75
CA ASP A 314 -13.14 8.65 3.81
C ASP A 314 -14.16 7.56 4.17
N ASN A 315 -13.90 6.32 3.78
CA ASN A 315 -14.77 5.18 4.03
C ASN A 315 -14.03 3.85 3.96
N LYS A 316 -14.68 2.75 4.35
CA LYS A 316 -14.05 1.41 4.41
C LYS A 316 -13.60 0.83 3.06
N LYS A 317 -14.14 1.32 1.95
CA LYS A 317 -13.77 0.88 0.60
C LYS A 317 -12.78 1.83 -0.09
N GLY A 318 -12.65 3.06 0.42
CA GLY A 318 -11.70 4.05 -0.11
C GLY A 318 -10.26 3.67 0.18
N LYS A 319 -9.36 4.32 -0.52
CA LYS A 319 -7.91 4.22 -0.31
C LYS A 319 -7.50 5.08 0.90
N THR A 320 -6.49 4.63 1.63
CA THR A 320 -5.79 5.48 2.59
C THR A 320 -4.83 6.40 1.82
N LYS A 321 -5.00 7.70 1.98
CA LYS A 321 -4.14 8.72 1.37
C LYS A 321 -3.30 9.39 2.44
N TYR A 322 -2.07 9.74 2.08
CA TYR A 322 -1.12 10.42 2.95
C TYR A 322 -0.81 11.81 2.39
N TYR A 323 -0.60 12.78 3.28
CA TYR A 323 -0.38 14.18 2.92
C TYR A 323 0.77 14.74 3.76
N THR A 324 1.55 15.61 3.15
CA THR A 324 2.56 16.43 3.81
C THR A 324 1.90 17.53 4.65
N GLU A 325 2.65 18.26 5.49
CA GLU A 325 2.11 19.32 6.37
C GLU A 325 1.49 20.47 5.60
N ASP A 326 1.91 20.75 4.38
CA ASP A 326 1.31 21.76 3.49
C ASP A 326 0.08 21.25 2.74
N GLY A 327 -0.36 20.02 2.99
CA GLY A 327 -1.56 19.41 2.44
C GLY A 327 -1.43 18.86 1.03
N GLN A 328 -0.23 18.71 0.50
CA GLN A 328 0.01 18.00 -0.77
C GLN A 328 -0.07 16.50 -0.56
N GLU A 329 -0.55 15.75 -1.56
CA GLU A 329 -0.48 14.29 -1.53
C GLU A 329 1.00 13.85 -1.46
N LEU A 330 1.30 12.94 -0.54
CA LEU A 330 2.65 12.43 -0.36
C LEU A 330 3.09 11.62 -1.58
N LEU A 331 4.24 11.99 -2.14
CA LEU A 331 4.92 11.18 -3.14
C LEU A 331 6.00 10.33 -2.46
N LEU A 332 5.99 9.03 -2.70
CA LEU A 332 7.02 8.12 -2.22
C LEU A 332 8.21 8.10 -3.18
N ASN A 333 9.39 7.76 -2.70
CA ASN A 333 10.50 7.43 -3.57
C ASN A 333 10.30 6.05 -4.21
N PRO A 334 10.74 5.84 -5.47
CA PRO A 334 10.68 4.51 -6.07
C PRO A 334 11.39 3.47 -5.22
N GLY A 335 10.74 2.34 -4.97
CA GLY A 335 11.25 1.26 -4.15
C GLY A 335 10.22 0.69 -3.17
N LYS A 336 10.63 -0.33 -2.44
CA LYS A 336 9.78 -1.05 -1.49
C LYS A 336 9.37 -0.21 -0.29
N THR A 337 8.17 -0.48 0.23
CA THR A 337 7.58 0.30 1.33
C THR A 337 7.18 -0.59 2.51
N TRP A 338 7.57 -0.19 3.73
CA TRP A 338 7.03 -0.74 4.97
C TRP A 338 6.07 0.23 5.63
N ILE A 339 4.88 -0.23 6.00
CA ILE A 339 3.87 0.58 6.69
C ILE A 339 3.58 -0.03 8.06
N SER A 340 3.96 0.68 9.11
CA SER A 340 3.63 0.36 10.50
C SER A 340 2.40 1.13 10.93
N ILE A 341 1.28 0.44 11.24
CA ILE A 341 0.10 1.09 11.82
C ILE A 341 0.13 0.87 13.33
N ILE A 342 0.53 1.90 14.07
CA ILE A 342 0.67 1.86 15.53
C ILE A 342 -0.52 2.50 16.24
N GLY A 343 -0.68 2.15 17.51
CA GLY A 343 -1.65 2.80 18.40
C GLY A 343 -1.24 4.20 18.85
N ASN A 344 -2.15 4.86 19.55
CA ASN A 344 -1.92 6.16 20.21
C ASN A 344 -1.93 6.04 21.74
N GLY A 345 -1.84 4.80 22.28
CA GLY A 345 -1.80 4.54 23.73
C GLY A 345 -0.39 4.61 24.32
N ASP A 346 -0.29 4.51 25.63
CA ASP A 346 0.94 4.76 26.44
C ASP A 346 2.14 3.89 26.05
N ASN A 347 1.93 2.71 25.44
CA ASN A 347 3.01 1.79 25.02
C ASN A 347 3.31 1.85 23.52
N ALA A 348 2.61 2.68 22.78
CA ALA A 348 2.85 2.89 21.36
C ALA A 348 3.61 4.20 21.14
N GLY A 349 4.41 4.25 20.07
CA GLY A 349 5.15 5.47 19.74
C GLY A 349 6.20 5.28 18.68
N VAL A 350 6.75 6.39 18.25
CA VAL A 350 7.87 6.46 17.31
C VAL A 350 8.93 7.42 17.85
N SER A 351 10.21 7.07 17.66
CA SER A 351 11.33 7.98 17.92
C SER A 351 12.42 7.80 16.88
N PHE A 352 13.24 8.83 16.70
CA PHE A 352 14.27 8.91 15.68
C PHE A 352 15.62 9.20 16.32
N GLU A 353 16.70 8.64 15.72
CA GLU A 353 18.08 8.89 16.07
C GLU A 353 18.90 9.19 14.82
#